data_4fd420fc9df48fef34536dfc3a9a9557
#
_entry.id   4fd420fc9df48fef34536dfc3a9a9557
#
_cell.length_a   1.000
_cell.length_b   1.000
_cell.length_c   1.000
_cell.angle_alpha   90.00
_cell.angle_beta   90.00
_cell.angle_gamma   90.00
#
_symmetry.space_group_name_H-M   'P 1'
#
loop_
_entity.id
_entity.type
_entity.pdbx_description
1 polymer ?
#
loop_
_entity_poly.entity_id
_entity_poly.type
_entity_poly.pdbx_seq_one_letter_code
_entity_poly.pdbx_strand_id
1 'polypeptide(L)'
;MSKTIDNPFSRQRAKNNYTHWLWGIAISLMLTALDWLFRDLLTASNILMFYLLEVFFVAIRFGFWPSILASLTNAAAFAYFFAPPIFSFAIADPENLTGLAVTMVVGTVTSKLAENVRHQARVAEYRERRVSALYHLSKELAEARLEREIIEISVHQLYAEFGGKNTLLFPGRKGLIGYPSGPPLTISLRAADLDVARWVFKHGQMAGNGTHNLPGEPAVYIPLNGSTSTMGVLVLEPISPQQIFLPGQRQLLDTFVNQIVHTLERAILAEQAKEATLKMQAETLRNSLLSSISHDLRTPLATIVGAASTLETDGRLSESSKRKLVCAISEEAQRMSDLTTKILAMARLEAGEVVLNRQWYAPEEIIGSALRRLDKKLKTRKINVQIADSLTLIHVDAVLLQQVLINLLDNADKYSPAGLPIDITVATTPSGLSITVADHGQGIPEDLQQTVFDKFFRIHAESAQSGVGLGLSICRAIVEAHGGDIQVTNRSGGGAAFQLQLPVLQSPPTIASE
;
A
#
# COMPACT_ATOMS: atom_id res chain seq x y z
N MET A 1 -50.75 26.13 -9.11
CA MET A 1 -50.10 27.26 -9.81
C MET A 1 -48.66 26.86 -10.07
N SER A 2 -48.41 26.35 -11.28
CA SER A 2 -47.10 25.87 -11.73
C SER A 2 -46.24 27.06 -12.16
N LYS A 3 -45.23 27.41 -11.38
CA LYS A 3 -44.18 28.34 -11.82
C LYS A 3 -43.18 27.53 -12.64
N THR A 4 -43.25 27.65 -13.95
CA THR A 4 -42.21 27.24 -14.90
C THR A 4 -40.93 27.96 -14.52
N ILE A 5 -39.95 27.20 -14.00
CA ILE A 5 -38.60 27.68 -13.72
C ILE A 5 -37.90 27.81 -15.08
N ASP A 6 -37.81 29.06 -15.53
CA ASP A 6 -37.11 29.48 -16.75
C ASP A 6 -35.60 29.15 -16.63
N ASN A 7 -35.18 28.14 -17.33
CA ASN A 7 -33.79 27.67 -17.34
C ASN A 7 -32.92 28.65 -18.16
N PRO A 8 -31.97 29.39 -17.56
CA PRO A 8 -31.11 30.36 -18.26
C PRO A 8 -30.31 29.78 -19.42
N PHE A 9 -29.98 28.48 -19.36
CA PHE A 9 -29.27 27.76 -20.43
C PHE A 9 -30.16 27.47 -21.65
N SER A 10 -31.47 27.35 -21.49
CA SER A 10 -32.38 27.19 -22.63
C SER A 10 -32.55 28.51 -23.40
N ARG A 11 -32.54 29.65 -22.72
CA ARG A 11 -32.56 30.98 -23.35
C ARG A 11 -31.27 31.29 -24.12
N GLN A 12 -30.10 30.86 -23.62
CA GLN A 12 -28.83 31.12 -24.30
C GLN A 12 -28.67 30.24 -25.56
N ARG A 13 -29.18 28.98 -25.53
CA ARG A 13 -29.22 28.09 -26.70
C ARG A 13 -30.21 28.57 -27.77
N ALA A 14 -31.39 29.08 -27.37
CA ALA A 14 -32.37 29.65 -28.28
C ALA A 14 -31.85 30.93 -28.92
N LYS A 15 -31.22 31.83 -28.17
CA LYS A 15 -30.66 33.09 -28.67
C LYS A 15 -29.54 32.88 -29.70
N ASN A 16 -28.70 31.85 -29.52
CA ASN A 16 -27.66 31.49 -30.48
C ASN A 16 -28.23 30.90 -31.79
N ASN A 17 -29.38 30.22 -31.76
CA ASN A 17 -29.96 29.66 -32.97
C ASN A 17 -30.46 30.76 -33.92
N TYR A 18 -31.14 31.82 -33.45
CA TYR A 18 -31.60 32.89 -34.32
C TYR A 18 -30.47 33.65 -35.01
N THR A 19 -29.36 33.86 -34.36
CA THR A 19 -28.20 34.52 -34.97
C THR A 19 -27.60 33.68 -36.12
N HIS A 20 -27.59 32.36 -36.04
CA HIS A 20 -27.09 31.50 -37.12
C HIS A 20 -27.98 31.55 -38.37
N TRP A 21 -29.31 31.67 -38.20
CA TRP A 21 -30.25 31.83 -39.30
C TRP A 21 -30.06 33.16 -40.03
N LEU A 22 -29.91 34.25 -39.25
CA LEU A 22 -29.63 35.58 -39.79
C LEU A 22 -28.32 35.65 -40.59
N TRP A 23 -27.28 34.99 -40.09
CA TRP A 23 -25.98 34.91 -40.80
C TRP A 23 -26.07 34.16 -42.09
N GLY A 24 -26.83 33.08 -42.21
CA GLY A 24 -27.05 32.35 -43.45
C GLY A 24 -27.68 33.27 -44.53
N ILE A 25 -28.76 33.97 -44.18
CA ILE A 25 -29.42 34.90 -45.09
C ILE A 25 -28.51 36.08 -45.47
N ALA A 26 -27.79 36.65 -44.48
CA ALA A 26 -26.91 37.80 -44.73
C ALA A 26 -25.77 37.47 -45.72
N ILE A 27 -25.15 36.28 -45.58
CA ILE A 27 -24.08 35.84 -46.48
C ILE A 27 -24.63 35.62 -47.87
N SER A 28 -25.83 35.00 -48.03
CA SER A 28 -26.49 34.81 -49.34
C SER A 28 -26.80 36.13 -50.02
N LEU A 29 -27.33 37.10 -49.28
CA LEU A 29 -27.62 38.44 -49.82
C LEU A 29 -26.34 39.21 -50.22
N MET A 30 -25.27 39.08 -49.40
CA MET A 30 -23.97 39.67 -49.71
C MET A 30 -23.35 39.07 -50.97
N LEU A 31 -23.40 37.73 -51.13
CA LEU A 31 -22.88 37.05 -52.31
C LEU A 31 -23.71 37.45 -53.56
N THR A 32 -25.04 37.47 -53.44
CA THR A 32 -25.93 37.92 -54.53
C THR A 32 -25.61 39.35 -54.99
N ALA A 33 -25.35 40.28 -54.04
CA ALA A 33 -24.96 41.65 -54.35
C ALA A 33 -23.60 41.69 -55.08
N LEU A 34 -22.66 40.86 -54.65
CA LEU A 34 -21.34 40.74 -55.28
C LEU A 34 -21.44 40.16 -56.71
N ASP A 35 -22.22 39.08 -56.92
CA ASP A 35 -22.44 38.47 -58.21
C ASP A 35 -23.16 39.43 -59.16
N TRP A 36 -24.08 40.29 -58.65
CA TRP A 36 -24.73 41.32 -59.43
C TRP A 36 -23.75 42.41 -59.93
N LEU A 37 -22.77 42.78 -59.09
CA LEU A 37 -21.73 43.74 -59.49
C LEU A 37 -20.85 43.23 -60.64
N PHE A 38 -20.60 41.91 -60.67
CA PHE A 38 -19.75 41.23 -61.69
C PHE A 38 -20.57 40.50 -62.78
N ARG A 39 -21.84 40.78 -62.90
CA ARG A 39 -22.78 40.08 -63.80
C ARG A 39 -22.32 40.04 -65.28
N ASP A 40 -21.61 41.08 -65.73
CA ASP A 40 -21.16 41.17 -67.11
C ASP A 40 -19.95 40.29 -67.39
N LEU A 41 -19.27 39.78 -66.36
CA LEU A 41 -18.10 38.87 -66.43
C LEU A 41 -18.46 37.43 -66.09
N LEU A 42 -19.57 37.20 -65.40
CA LEU A 42 -19.98 35.89 -64.90
C LEU A 42 -21.09 35.27 -65.75
N THR A 43 -20.92 34.00 -66.07
CA THR A 43 -22.02 33.22 -66.68
C THR A 43 -22.97 32.71 -65.59
N ALA A 44 -24.24 32.40 -65.96
CA ALA A 44 -25.23 31.83 -65.05
C ALA A 44 -24.72 30.58 -64.34
N SER A 45 -23.95 29.74 -65.01
CA SER A 45 -23.34 28.56 -64.43
C SER A 45 -22.31 28.88 -63.34
N ASN A 46 -21.49 29.94 -63.51
CA ASN A 46 -20.51 30.35 -62.50
C ASN A 46 -21.18 30.86 -61.21
N ILE A 47 -22.30 31.61 -61.35
CA ILE A 47 -23.08 32.10 -60.20
C ILE A 47 -23.67 30.92 -59.41
N LEU A 48 -24.22 29.92 -60.10
CA LEU A 48 -24.71 28.70 -59.42
C LEU A 48 -23.60 27.95 -58.66
N MET A 49 -22.37 27.94 -59.19
CA MET A 49 -21.22 27.36 -58.49
C MET A 49 -20.84 28.15 -57.22
N PHE A 50 -20.89 29.47 -57.25
CA PHE A 50 -20.66 30.31 -56.05
C PHE A 50 -21.72 30.08 -55.01
N TYR A 51 -22.98 30.00 -55.39
CA TYR A 51 -24.07 29.67 -54.48
C TYR A 51 -23.94 28.29 -53.87
N LEU A 52 -23.47 27.28 -54.62
CA LEU A 52 -23.20 25.98 -54.08
C LEU A 52 -22.05 26.00 -53.04
N LEU A 53 -20.99 26.74 -53.34
CA LEU A 53 -19.85 26.91 -52.41
C LEU A 53 -20.27 27.63 -51.14
N GLU A 54 -21.09 28.64 -51.25
CA GLU A 54 -21.64 29.38 -50.11
C GLU A 54 -22.54 28.48 -49.23
N VAL A 55 -23.47 27.73 -49.81
CA VAL A 55 -24.32 26.76 -49.09
C VAL A 55 -23.47 25.74 -48.35
N PHE A 56 -22.38 25.27 -48.99
CA PHE A 56 -21.41 24.37 -48.33
C PHE A 56 -20.72 25.03 -47.13
N PHE A 57 -20.28 26.28 -47.27
CA PHE A 57 -19.66 27.05 -46.20
C PHE A 57 -20.63 27.28 -45.04
N VAL A 58 -21.89 27.72 -45.34
CA VAL A 58 -22.94 27.91 -44.34
C VAL A 58 -23.27 26.58 -43.64
N ALA A 59 -23.32 25.47 -44.37
CA ALA A 59 -23.56 24.15 -43.84
C ALA A 59 -22.47 23.75 -42.84
N ILE A 60 -21.20 23.99 -43.17
CA ILE A 60 -20.09 23.68 -42.28
C ILE A 60 -20.07 24.60 -41.04
N ARG A 61 -20.38 25.87 -41.15
CA ARG A 61 -20.19 26.83 -40.08
C ARG A 61 -21.43 26.96 -39.16
N PHE A 62 -22.63 26.93 -39.73
CA PHE A 62 -23.88 27.23 -39.03
C PHE A 62 -24.84 26.04 -38.90
N GLY A 63 -24.68 25.01 -39.74
CA GLY A 63 -25.44 23.77 -39.64
C GLY A 63 -26.48 23.61 -40.76
N PHE A 64 -27.25 22.49 -40.64
CA PHE A 64 -28.18 22.04 -41.69
C PHE A 64 -29.28 23.05 -41.98
N TRP A 65 -30.05 23.50 -40.99
CA TRP A 65 -31.20 24.39 -41.20
C TRP A 65 -30.85 25.77 -41.79
N PRO A 66 -29.78 26.48 -41.26
CA PRO A 66 -29.34 27.71 -41.90
C PRO A 66 -28.90 27.54 -43.36
N SER A 67 -28.27 26.40 -43.71
CA SER A 67 -27.86 26.15 -45.09
C SER A 67 -29.01 25.84 -46.02
N ILE A 68 -30.07 25.18 -45.58
CA ILE A 68 -31.30 25.03 -46.35
C ILE A 68 -31.93 26.39 -46.64
N LEU A 69 -32.00 27.26 -45.62
CA LEU A 69 -32.52 28.59 -45.81
C LEU A 69 -31.66 29.42 -46.77
N ALA A 70 -30.36 29.35 -46.68
CA ALA A 70 -29.42 29.95 -47.63
C ALA A 70 -29.64 29.42 -49.06
N SER A 71 -29.82 28.12 -49.22
CA SER A 71 -30.09 27.49 -50.55
C SER A 71 -31.42 28.00 -51.15
N LEU A 72 -32.48 28.14 -50.36
CA LEU A 72 -33.74 28.71 -50.81
C LEU A 72 -33.61 30.19 -51.18
N THR A 73 -32.84 30.96 -50.39
CA THR A 73 -32.58 32.38 -50.65
C THR A 73 -31.79 32.54 -51.94
N ASN A 74 -30.77 31.70 -52.18
CA ASN A 74 -29.98 31.70 -53.37
C ASN A 74 -30.80 31.29 -54.61
N ALA A 75 -31.67 30.30 -54.45
CA ALA A 75 -32.60 29.91 -55.53
C ALA A 75 -33.54 31.04 -55.95
N ALA A 76 -34.13 31.74 -54.96
CA ALA A 76 -34.99 32.88 -55.22
C ALA A 76 -34.20 34.06 -55.81
N ALA A 77 -32.99 34.33 -55.31
CA ALA A 77 -32.11 35.37 -55.83
C ALA A 77 -31.67 35.09 -57.28
N PHE A 78 -31.27 33.84 -57.57
CA PHE A 78 -30.93 33.44 -58.92
C PHE A 78 -32.06 33.60 -59.91
N ALA A 79 -33.27 33.11 -59.55
CA ALA A 79 -34.43 33.20 -60.40
C ALA A 79 -34.82 34.65 -60.70
N TYR A 80 -34.70 35.56 -59.72
CA TYR A 80 -35.13 36.94 -59.85
C TYR A 80 -34.09 37.85 -60.50
N PHE A 81 -32.81 37.73 -60.18
CA PHE A 81 -31.76 38.63 -60.65
C PHE A 81 -30.96 38.15 -61.86
N PHE A 82 -30.85 36.82 -62.09
CA PHE A 82 -29.90 36.31 -63.07
C PHE A 82 -30.57 35.46 -64.17
N ALA A 83 -31.73 34.84 -63.92
CA ALA A 83 -32.44 34.06 -64.93
C ALA A 83 -33.34 34.94 -65.81
N PRO A 84 -33.24 34.86 -67.16
CA PRO A 84 -34.12 35.56 -68.08
C PRO A 84 -35.55 35.02 -68.03
N PRO A 85 -36.59 35.89 -68.06
CA PRO A 85 -36.58 37.36 -68.04
C PRO A 85 -36.27 37.96 -66.68
N ILE A 86 -35.27 38.85 -66.60
CA ILE A 86 -34.75 39.44 -65.37
C ILE A 86 -35.89 40.19 -64.64
N PHE A 87 -35.86 40.19 -63.25
CA PHE A 87 -36.89 40.74 -62.36
C PHE A 87 -38.24 40.01 -62.41
N SER A 88 -38.21 38.75 -62.83
CA SER A 88 -39.37 37.86 -62.86
C SER A 88 -38.98 36.51 -62.25
N PHE A 89 -39.93 35.85 -61.60
CA PHE A 89 -39.71 34.46 -61.12
C PHE A 89 -40.02 33.41 -62.21
N ALA A 90 -40.34 33.83 -63.42
CA ALA A 90 -40.55 32.92 -64.55
C ALA A 90 -39.23 32.60 -65.21
N ILE A 91 -38.74 31.37 -65.07
CA ILE A 91 -37.51 30.89 -65.71
C ILE A 91 -37.90 30.30 -67.07
N ALA A 92 -37.56 31.01 -68.14
CA ALA A 92 -37.87 30.57 -69.52
C ALA A 92 -36.92 29.54 -70.08
N ASP A 93 -35.69 29.49 -69.58
CA ASP A 93 -34.62 28.62 -70.06
C ASP A 93 -34.54 27.31 -69.24
N PRO A 94 -34.72 26.14 -69.87
CA PRO A 94 -34.63 24.83 -69.21
C PRO A 94 -33.25 24.56 -68.59
N GLU A 95 -32.14 25.11 -69.12
CA GLU A 95 -30.80 24.95 -68.57
C GLU A 95 -30.68 25.59 -67.19
N ASN A 96 -31.23 26.78 -67.02
CA ASN A 96 -31.23 27.50 -65.74
C ASN A 96 -32.11 26.78 -64.70
N LEU A 97 -33.24 26.21 -65.12
CA LEU A 97 -34.12 25.43 -64.24
C LEU A 97 -33.43 24.13 -63.73
N THR A 98 -32.78 23.43 -64.66
CA THR A 98 -32.01 22.20 -64.29
C THR A 98 -30.85 22.52 -63.42
N GLY A 99 -30.10 23.60 -63.68
CA GLY A 99 -28.97 24.06 -62.84
C GLY A 99 -29.44 24.41 -61.41
N LEU A 100 -30.55 25.09 -61.28
CA LEU A 100 -31.15 25.44 -59.98
C LEU A 100 -31.56 24.17 -59.19
N ALA A 101 -32.26 23.25 -59.88
CA ALA A 101 -32.68 21.99 -59.26
C ALA A 101 -31.48 21.16 -58.77
N VAL A 102 -30.44 21.05 -59.59
CA VAL A 102 -29.18 20.35 -59.21
C VAL A 102 -28.52 21.04 -58.02
N THR A 103 -28.41 22.37 -58.02
CA THR A 103 -27.81 23.13 -56.91
C THR A 103 -28.56 22.91 -55.61
N MET A 104 -29.89 22.89 -55.61
CA MET A 104 -30.72 22.61 -54.44
C MET A 104 -30.50 21.17 -53.91
N VAL A 105 -30.49 20.18 -54.82
CA VAL A 105 -30.27 18.78 -54.43
C VAL A 105 -28.87 18.60 -53.85
N VAL A 106 -27.85 19.09 -54.56
CA VAL A 106 -26.44 18.96 -54.09
C VAL A 106 -26.25 19.75 -52.79
N GLY A 107 -26.82 20.96 -52.68
CA GLY A 107 -26.74 21.74 -51.45
C GLY A 107 -27.37 21.01 -50.25
N THR A 108 -28.55 20.39 -50.44
CA THR A 108 -29.20 19.60 -49.40
C THR A 108 -28.42 18.37 -49.00
N VAL A 109 -27.91 17.62 -49.94
CA VAL A 109 -27.08 16.41 -49.68
C VAL A 109 -25.79 16.78 -48.94
N THR A 110 -25.13 17.85 -49.39
CA THR A 110 -23.89 18.33 -48.80
C THR A 110 -24.11 18.83 -47.36
N SER A 111 -25.22 19.57 -47.14
CA SER A 111 -25.61 20.03 -45.79
C SER A 111 -25.85 18.88 -44.84
N LYS A 112 -26.54 17.83 -45.31
CA LYS A 112 -26.77 16.61 -44.52
C LYS A 112 -25.50 15.86 -44.19
N LEU A 113 -24.58 15.75 -45.18
CA LEU A 113 -23.29 15.12 -44.99
C LEU A 113 -22.43 15.87 -43.98
N ALA A 114 -22.39 17.21 -44.08
CA ALA A 114 -21.66 18.06 -43.13
C ALA A 114 -22.21 17.92 -41.69
N GLU A 115 -23.56 17.81 -41.52
CA GLU A 115 -24.14 17.55 -40.21
C GLU A 115 -23.75 16.18 -39.64
N ASN A 116 -23.80 15.13 -40.48
CA ASN A 116 -23.41 13.79 -40.06
C ASN A 116 -21.92 13.74 -39.63
N VAL A 117 -21.02 14.35 -40.39
CA VAL A 117 -19.60 14.42 -40.05
C VAL A 117 -19.39 15.13 -38.70
N ARG A 118 -20.05 16.23 -38.48
CA ARG A 118 -19.98 16.95 -37.17
C ARG A 118 -20.55 16.13 -36.02
N HIS A 119 -21.64 15.42 -36.26
CA HIS A 119 -22.22 14.54 -35.25
C HIS A 119 -21.23 13.43 -34.90
N GLN A 120 -20.63 12.77 -35.91
CA GLN A 120 -19.62 11.74 -35.70
C GLN A 120 -18.38 12.28 -34.96
N ALA A 121 -17.88 13.46 -35.36
CA ALA A 121 -16.74 14.09 -34.68
C ALA A 121 -17.04 14.37 -33.19
N ARG A 122 -18.23 14.91 -32.86
CA ARG A 122 -18.64 15.14 -31.46
C ARG A 122 -18.76 13.83 -30.66
N VAL A 123 -19.29 12.78 -31.26
CA VAL A 123 -19.41 11.46 -30.62
C VAL A 123 -18.01 10.86 -30.39
N ALA A 124 -17.11 11.00 -31.37
CA ALA A 124 -15.72 10.53 -31.25
C ALA A 124 -14.98 11.27 -30.13
N GLU A 125 -15.06 12.60 -30.09
CA GLU A 125 -14.45 13.42 -29.02
C GLU A 125 -15.00 13.05 -27.63
N TYR A 126 -16.30 12.83 -27.52
CA TYR A 126 -16.91 12.40 -26.25
C TYR A 126 -16.40 11.02 -25.82
N ARG A 127 -16.28 10.08 -26.78
CA ARG A 127 -15.72 8.73 -26.48
C ARG A 127 -14.24 8.80 -26.05
N GLU A 128 -13.46 9.62 -26.75
CA GLU A 128 -12.04 9.80 -26.46
C GLU A 128 -11.83 10.35 -25.05
N ARG A 129 -12.55 11.40 -24.67
CA ARG A 129 -12.51 11.98 -23.31
C ARG A 129 -12.87 10.94 -22.25
N ARG A 130 -13.90 10.14 -22.47
CA ARG A 130 -14.32 9.08 -21.56
C ARG A 130 -13.25 8.00 -21.38
N VAL A 131 -12.65 7.55 -22.49
CA VAL A 131 -11.58 6.56 -22.45
C VAL A 131 -10.35 7.12 -21.72
N SER A 132 -9.99 8.36 -22.01
CA SER A 132 -8.89 9.04 -21.32
C SER A 132 -9.12 9.14 -19.82
N ALA A 133 -10.31 9.55 -19.37
CA ALA A 133 -10.64 9.64 -17.95
C ALA A 133 -10.52 8.29 -17.23
N LEU A 134 -11.06 7.21 -17.84
CA LEU A 134 -10.94 5.85 -17.30
C LEU A 134 -9.50 5.34 -17.29
N TYR A 135 -8.73 5.67 -18.32
CA TYR A 135 -7.31 5.29 -18.39
C TYR A 135 -6.51 5.97 -17.28
N HIS A 136 -6.69 7.27 -17.05
CA HIS A 136 -6.01 8.00 -15.98
C HIS A 136 -6.36 7.45 -14.61
N LEU A 137 -7.65 7.24 -14.32
CA LEU A 137 -8.08 6.62 -13.07
C LEU A 137 -7.44 5.23 -12.89
N SER A 138 -7.52 4.38 -13.91
CA SER A 138 -6.99 3.02 -13.83
C SER A 138 -5.47 3.00 -13.62
N LYS A 139 -4.74 3.90 -14.30
CA LYS A 139 -3.29 4.03 -14.16
C LYS A 139 -2.90 4.45 -12.74
N GLU A 140 -3.49 5.51 -12.21
CA GLU A 140 -3.18 6.00 -10.87
C GLU A 140 -3.57 4.98 -9.79
N LEU A 141 -4.73 4.33 -9.92
CA LEU A 141 -5.15 3.27 -9.01
C LEU A 141 -4.27 2.01 -9.06
N ALA A 142 -3.64 1.73 -10.20
CA ALA A 142 -2.73 0.58 -10.34
C ALA A 142 -1.40 0.78 -9.57
N GLU A 143 -0.96 2.03 -9.41
CA GLU A 143 0.26 2.39 -8.68
C GLU A 143 0.02 2.46 -7.15
N ALA A 144 -1.22 2.71 -6.73
CA ALA A 144 -1.59 2.83 -5.32
C ALA A 144 -1.52 1.48 -4.60
N ARG A 145 -0.93 1.47 -3.42
CA ARG A 145 -0.77 0.27 -2.57
C ARG A 145 -1.54 0.35 -1.26
N LEU A 146 -1.75 1.56 -0.75
CA LEU A 146 -2.42 1.80 0.51
C LEU A 146 -3.86 2.22 0.28
N GLU A 147 -4.77 1.77 1.14
CA GLU A 147 -6.18 2.17 1.12
C GLU A 147 -6.34 3.70 1.07
N ARG A 148 -5.53 4.42 1.83
CA ARG A 148 -5.53 5.89 1.86
C ARG A 148 -5.20 6.52 0.51
N GLU A 149 -4.19 6.01 -0.20
CA GLU A 149 -3.81 6.51 -1.53
C GLU A 149 -4.95 6.29 -2.53
N ILE A 150 -5.59 5.11 -2.49
CA ILE A 150 -6.73 4.79 -3.34
C ILE A 150 -7.89 5.76 -3.10
N ILE A 151 -8.17 6.10 -1.84
CA ILE A 151 -9.22 7.06 -1.47
C ILE A 151 -8.88 8.45 -2.01
N GLU A 152 -7.67 8.95 -1.80
CA GLU A 152 -7.23 10.28 -2.25
C GLU A 152 -7.30 10.41 -3.78
N ILE A 153 -6.80 9.43 -4.51
CA ILE A 153 -6.87 9.36 -5.98
C ILE A 153 -8.33 9.36 -6.44
N SER A 154 -9.17 8.53 -5.81
CA SER A 154 -10.59 8.40 -6.15
C SER A 154 -11.34 9.71 -5.98
N VAL A 155 -11.16 10.39 -4.86
CA VAL A 155 -11.78 11.69 -4.57
C VAL A 155 -11.33 12.74 -5.59
N HIS A 156 -10.03 12.78 -5.90
CA HIS A 156 -9.47 13.73 -6.87
C HIS A 156 -10.01 13.51 -8.29
N GLN A 157 -10.01 12.27 -8.76
CA GLN A 157 -10.48 11.92 -10.10
C GLN A 157 -11.99 12.09 -10.26
N LEU A 158 -12.78 11.75 -9.23
CA LEU A 158 -14.23 12.02 -9.21
C LEU A 158 -14.53 13.51 -9.27
N TYR A 159 -13.74 14.35 -8.57
CA TYR A 159 -13.87 15.80 -8.64
C TYR A 159 -13.51 16.35 -10.04
N ALA A 160 -12.44 15.86 -10.64
CA ALA A 160 -12.00 16.31 -11.96
C ALA A 160 -13.03 15.99 -13.07
N GLU A 161 -13.68 14.82 -13.00
CA GLU A 161 -14.58 14.35 -14.06
C GLU A 161 -16.04 14.81 -13.87
N PHE A 162 -16.55 14.73 -12.63
CA PHE A 162 -17.98 15.04 -12.36
C PHE A 162 -18.20 16.43 -11.75
N GLY A 163 -17.11 17.09 -11.31
CA GLY A 163 -17.20 18.36 -10.60
C GLY A 163 -17.90 18.23 -9.24
N GLY A 164 -18.20 19.38 -8.63
CA GLY A 164 -18.91 19.40 -7.36
C GLY A 164 -18.04 18.95 -6.18
N LYS A 165 -18.69 18.51 -5.11
CA LYS A 165 -18.02 18.01 -3.93
C LYS A 165 -18.26 16.51 -3.80
N ASN A 166 -17.25 15.75 -3.41
CA ASN A 166 -17.40 14.33 -3.20
C ASN A 166 -16.59 13.85 -1.98
N THR A 167 -16.99 12.71 -1.43
CA THR A 167 -16.28 12.03 -0.35
C THR A 167 -16.61 10.55 -0.34
N LEU A 168 -15.67 9.75 0.19
CA LEU A 168 -15.85 8.32 0.41
C LEU A 168 -15.97 8.06 1.91
N LEU A 169 -16.98 7.31 2.31
CA LEU A 169 -17.28 6.95 3.68
C LEU A 169 -17.10 5.44 3.87
N PHE A 170 -16.42 5.05 4.95
CA PHE A 170 -16.14 3.64 5.26
C PHE A 170 -16.61 3.28 6.67
N PRO A 171 -16.89 1.99 6.95
CA PRO A 171 -17.22 1.54 8.29
C PRO A 171 -16.00 1.64 9.20
N GLY A 172 -16.12 2.37 10.32
CA GLY A 172 -15.12 2.44 11.37
C GLY A 172 -15.10 1.18 12.26
N ARG A 173 -14.18 1.13 13.24
CA ARG A 173 -14.01 0.00 14.17
C ARG A 173 -15.27 -0.48 14.89
N LYS A 174 -16.32 0.34 15.00
CA LYS A 174 -17.61 0.00 15.62
C LYS A 174 -18.72 -0.30 14.58
N GLY A 175 -18.38 -0.47 13.30
CA GLY A 175 -19.35 -0.68 12.23
C GLY A 175 -20.20 0.55 11.87
N LEU A 176 -19.93 1.71 12.46
CA LEU A 176 -20.58 2.96 12.13
C LEU A 176 -19.86 3.60 10.94
N ILE A 177 -20.62 3.98 9.91
CA ILE A 177 -20.08 4.71 8.78
C ILE A 177 -19.59 6.09 9.23
N GLY A 178 -18.39 6.41 8.83
CA GLY A 178 -17.73 7.65 9.12
C GLY A 178 -16.64 7.97 8.09
N TYR A 179 -15.97 9.07 8.34
CA TYR A 179 -14.84 9.46 7.52
C TYR A 179 -13.65 8.48 7.70
N PRO A 180 -12.91 8.15 6.64
CA PRO A 180 -11.63 7.47 6.80
C PRO A 180 -10.68 8.33 7.64
N SER A 181 -9.81 7.69 8.40
CA SER A 181 -8.75 8.39 9.15
C SER A 181 -7.75 8.99 8.15
N GLY A 182 -7.92 10.28 7.79
CA GLY A 182 -7.09 10.94 6.78
C GLY A 182 -7.40 12.43 6.60
N PRO A 183 -6.76 13.10 5.62
CA PRO A 183 -6.89 14.52 5.41
C PRO A 183 -8.31 14.99 5.08
N PRO A 184 -8.57 16.30 5.23
CA PRO A 184 -9.92 16.85 5.18
C PRO A 184 -10.57 16.62 3.83
N LEU A 185 -11.77 16.15 3.90
CA LEU A 185 -12.65 15.85 2.78
C LEU A 185 -13.22 17.13 2.16
N THR A 186 -13.57 17.04 0.90
CA THR A 186 -14.15 18.14 0.14
C THR A 186 -15.56 18.54 0.65
N ILE A 187 -16.21 17.65 1.44
CA ILE A 187 -17.55 17.88 1.99
C ILE A 187 -17.53 17.76 3.51
N SER A 188 -18.11 18.76 4.18
CA SER A 188 -18.49 18.67 5.58
C SER A 188 -19.93 18.14 5.66
N LEU A 189 -20.13 16.88 6.03
CA LEU A 189 -21.42 16.24 6.15
C LEU A 189 -22.09 16.58 7.48
N ARG A 190 -23.41 16.83 7.44
CA ARG A 190 -24.26 16.98 8.63
C ARG A 190 -24.58 15.60 9.21
N ALA A 191 -25.09 15.55 10.42
CA ALA A 191 -25.53 14.29 11.05
C ALA A 191 -26.59 13.54 10.23
N ALA A 192 -27.54 14.28 9.63
CA ALA A 192 -28.57 13.72 8.74
C ALA A 192 -27.97 13.06 7.50
N ASP A 193 -26.94 13.63 6.93
CA ASP A 193 -26.25 13.10 5.74
C ASP A 193 -25.58 11.75 6.06
N LEU A 194 -25.07 11.57 7.29
CA LEU A 194 -24.53 10.30 7.77
C LEU A 194 -25.60 9.22 7.98
N ASP A 195 -26.82 9.60 8.33
CA ASP A 195 -27.94 8.65 8.46
C ASP A 195 -28.37 8.10 7.10
N VAL A 196 -28.39 8.96 6.07
CA VAL A 196 -28.63 8.53 4.69
C VAL A 196 -27.51 7.59 4.21
N ALA A 197 -26.26 7.94 4.49
CA ALA A 197 -25.12 7.08 4.14
C ALA A 197 -25.19 5.71 4.85
N ARG A 198 -25.60 5.66 6.11
CA ARG A 198 -25.82 4.38 6.84
C ARG A 198 -26.93 3.55 6.20
N TRP A 199 -28.01 4.21 5.77
CA TRP A 199 -29.08 3.52 5.08
C TRP A 199 -28.60 2.89 3.77
N VAL A 200 -27.86 3.66 2.95
CA VAL A 200 -27.27 3.18 1.68
C VAL A 200 -26.31 2.03 1.91
N PHE A 201 -25.46 2.13 2.92
CA PHE A 201 -24.52 1.06 3.29
C PHE A 201 -25.22 -0.23 3.67
N LYS A 202 -26.28 -0.12 4.46
CA LYS A 202 -27.04 -1.28 4.94
C LYS A 202 -27.85 -1.99 3.83
N HIS A 203 -28.42 -1.20 2.90
CA HIS A 203 -29.31 -1.74 1.87
C HIS A 203 -28.62 -1.99 0.52
N GLY A 204 -27.39 -1.48 0.32
CA GLY A 204 -26.67 -1.60 -0.95
C GLY A 204 -27.36 -0.91 -2.13
N GLN A 205 -28.22 0.07 -1.86
CA GLN A 205 -29.00 0.79 -2.87
C GLN A 205 -28.68 2.28 -2.84
N MET A 206 -28.69 2.90 -4.02
CA MET A 206 -28.48 4.35 -4.14
C MET A 206 -29.63 5.13 -3.49
N ALA A 207 -29.29 6.30 -2.88
CA ALA A 207 -30.26 7.22 -2.34
C ALA A 207 -29.84 8.69 -2.64
N GLY A 208 -30.76 9.62 -2.42
CA GLY A 208 -30.51 11.05 -2.58
C GLY A 208 -31.05 11.63 -3.88
N ASN A 209 -30.52 12.78 -4.27
CA ASN A 209 -31.02 13.58 -5.40
C ASN A 209 -31.12 12.75 -6.69
N GLY A 210 -32.28 12.82 -7.35
CA GLY A 210 -32.55 12.14 -8.62
C GLY A 210 -32.68 10.61 -8.53
N THR A 211 -32.72 10.03 -7.34
CA THR A 211 -32.98 8.61 -7.10
C THR A 211 -34.41 8.38 -6.62
N HIS A 212 -34.85 7.12 -6.58
CA HIS A 212 -36.17 6.77 -6.02
C HIS A 212 -36.16 6.77 -4.48
N ASN A 213 -35.01 6.68 -3.85
CA ASN A 213 -34.84 6.62 -2.40
C ASN A 213 -34.39 8.00 -1.89
N LEU A 214 -35.13 8.60 -0.95
CA LEU A 214 -34.77 9.86 -0.30
C LEU A 214 -34.45 11.01 -1.28
N PRO A 215 -35.33 11.33 -2.26
CA PRO A 215 -35.01 12.27 -3.35
C PRO A 215 -34.88 13.74 -2.90
N GLY A 216 -35.22 14.07 -1.65
CA GLY A 216 -35.11 15.42 -1.08
C GLY A 216 -33.71 15.82 -0.63
N GLU A 217 -32.77 14.93 -0.61
CA GLU A 217 -31.38 15.21 -0.23
C GLU A 217 -30.59 15.88 -1.38
N PRO A 218 -29.71 16.85 -1.10
CA PRO A 218 -28.96 17.56 -2.13
C PRO A 218 -27.87 16.70 -2.79
N ALA A 219 -27.32 15.73 -2.07
CA ALA A 219 -26.28 14.83 -2.54
C ALA A 219 -26.86 13.50 -3.07
N VAL A 220 -26.07 12.80 -3.87
CA VAL A 220 -26.30 11.42 -4.29
C VAL A 220 -25.39 10.50 -3.49
N TYR A 221 -25.95 9.45 -2.92
CA TYR A 221 -25.27 8.45 -2.13
C TYR A 221 -25.21 7.15 -2.91
N ILE A 222 -24.01 6.69 -3.22
CA ILE A 222 -23.76 5.52 -4.07
C ILE A 222 -23.06 4.44 -3.24
N PRO A 223 -23.62 3.23 -3.12
CA PRO A 223 -22.97 2.16 -2.40
C PRO A 223 -21.74 1.67 -3.16
N LEU A 224 -20.65 1.43 -2.44
CA LEU A 224 -19.47 0.78 -2.93
C LEU A 224 -19.62 -0.73 -2.70
N ASN A 225 -20.31 -1.40 -3.62
CA ASN A 225 -20.62 -2.81 -3.50
C ASN A 225 -19.43 -3.66 -3.94
N GLY A 226 -18.76 -4.32 -2.97
CA GLY A 226 -17.75 -5.33 -3.23
C GLY A 226 -18.37 -6.68 -3.59
N SER A 227 -17.54 -7.72 -3.71
CA SER A 227 -17.96 -9.06 -4.11
C SER A 227 -18.88 -9.75 -3.08
N THR A 228 -18.75 -9.45 -1.80
CA THR A 228 -19.50 -10.10 -0.71
C THR A 228 -20.43 -9.14 0.02
N SER A 229 -20.10 -7.85 0.12
CA SER A 229 -20.87 -6.86 0.87
C SER A 229 -20.54 -5.45 0.41
N THR A 230 -21.37 -4.49 0.84
CA THR A 230 -21.06 -3.07 0.64
C THR A 230 -19.87 -2.69 1.50
N MET A 231 -18.82 -2.14 0.89
CA MET A 231 -17.57 -1.76 1.55
C MET A 231 -17.61 -0.34 2.10
N GLY A 232 -18.38 0.54 1.46
CA GLY A 232 -18.48 1.95 1.84
C GLY A 232 -19.58 2.67 1.05
N VAL A 233 -19.59 3.98 1.13
CA VAL A 233 -20.53 4.84 0.40
C VAL A 233 -19.78 6.02 -0.21
N LEU A 234 -19.96 6.23 -1.51
CA LEU A 234 -19.57 7.46 -2.19
C LEU A 234 -20.69 8.49 -2.02
N VAL A 235 -20.38 9.65 -1.49
CA VAL A 235 -21.28 10.81 -1.44
C VAL A 235 -20.82 11.81 -2.47
N LEU A 236 -21.72 12.22 -3.37
CA LEU A 236 -21.44 13.15 -4.45
C LEU A 236 -22.48 14.26 -4.47
N GLU A 237 -22.05 15.51 -4.30
CA GLU A 237 -22.87 16.72 -4.46
C GLU A 237 -22.51 17.39 -5.78
N PRO A 238 -23.22 17.09 -6.88
CA PRO A 238 -22.86 17.56 -8.21
C PRO A 238 -23.21 19.03 -8.41
N ILE A 239 -22.45 19.74 -9.25
CA ILE A 239 -22.77 21.12 -9.67
C ILE A 239 -24.12 21.16 -10.42
N SER A 240 -24.39 20.13 -11.23
CA SER A 240 -25.61 20.01 -12.05
C SER A 240 -26.19 18.59 -11.90
N PRO A 241 -27.15 18.41 -10.97
CA PRO A 241 -27.71 17.07 -10.68
C PRO A 241 -28.29 16.37 -11.91
N GLN A 242 -28.94 17.11 -12.81
CA GLN A 242 -29.58 16.56 -14.01
C GLN A 242 -28.57 15.94 -15.00
N GLN A 243 -27.32 16.37 -15.00
CA GLN A 243 -26.30 15.86 -15.93
C GLN A 243 -25.79 14.48 -15.55
N ILE A 244 -25.68 14.17 -14.25
CA ILE A 244 -25.17 12.87 -13.77
C ILE A 244 -26.12 11.72 -14.15
N PHE A 245 -27.42 12.00 -14.26
CA PHE A 245 -28.42 10.99 -14.62
C PHE A 245 -28.58 10.81 -16.15
N LEU A 246 -27.85 11.57 -16.98
CA LEU A 246 -27.76 11.25 -18.39
C LEU A 246 -27.13 9.86 -18.58
N PRO A 247 -27.67 9.02 -19.48
CA PRO A 247 -27.24 7.61 -19.60
C PRO A 247 -25.72 7.44 -19.76
N GLY A 248 -25.07 8.34 -20.50
CA GLY A 248 -23.62 8.29 -20.71
C GLY A 248 -22.81 8.63 -19.44
N GLN A 249 -23.21 9.66 -18.71
CA GLN A 249 -22.53 10.09 -17.46
C GLN A 249 -22.74 9.07 -16.33
N ARG A 250 -23.96 8.54 -16.24
CA ARG A 250 -24.30 7.48 -15.31
C ARG A 250 -23.42 6.25 -15.51
N GLN A 251 -23.29 5.78 -16.73
CA GLN A 251 -22.45 4.62 -17.06
C GLN A 251 -20.97 4.87 -16.76
N LEU A 252 -20.49 6.11 -16.97
CA LEU A 252 -19.12 6.48 -16.61
C LEU A 252 -18.92 6.42 -15.10
N LEU A 253 -19.83 7.00 -14.32
CA LEU A 253 -19.81 6.99 -12.86
C LEU A 253 -19.85 5.56 -12.30
N ASP A 254 -20.72 4.71 -12.81
CA ASP A 254 -20.79 3.30 -12.41
C ASP A 254 -19.47 2.57 -12.70
N THR A 255 -18.81 2.90 -13.83
CA THR A 255 -17.49 2.32 -14.16
C THR A 255 -16.40 2.81 -13.21
N PHE A 256 -16.38 4.09 -12.85
CA PHE A 256 -15.47 4.67 -11.85
C PHE A 256 -15.66 3.98 -10.48
N VAL A 257 -16.89 3.88 -10.02
CA VAL A 257 -17.25 3.25 -8.75
C VAL A 257 -16.77 1.80 -8.73
N ASN A 258 -17.04 1.03 -9.78
CA ASN A 258 -16.60 -0.36 -9.87
C ASN A 258 -15.07 -0.48 -9.86
N GLN A 259 -14.35 0.39 -10.59
CA GLN A 259 -12.88 0.38 -10.61
C GLN A 259 -12.30 0.70 -9.23
N ILE A 260 -12.87 1.67 -8.52
CA ILE A 260 -12.48 2.03 -7.15
C ILE A 260 -12.73 0.86 -6.20
N VAL A 261 -13.93 0.26 -6.25
CA VAL A 261 -14.31 -0.89 -5.42
C VAL A 261 -13.35 -2.07 -5.62
N HIS A 262 -13.09 -2.45 -6.87
CA HIS A 262 -12.16 -3.56 -7.16
C HIS A 262 -10.74 -3.29 -6.68
N THR A 263 -10.28 -2.06 -6.78
CA THR A 263 -8.94 -1.71 -6.30
C THR A 263 -8.85 -1.73 -4.78
N LEU A 264 -9.86 -1.19 -4.09
CA LEU A 264 -9.95 -1.24 -2.62
C LEU A 264 -10.06 -2.68 -2.11
N GLU A 265 -10.92 -3.49 -2.72
CA GLU A 265 -11.10 -4.90 -2.35
C GLU A 265 -9.79 -5.68 -2.50
N ARG A 266 -9.07 -5.48 -3.60
CA ARG A 266 -7.76 -6.09 -3.82
C ARG A 266 -6.74 -5.66 -2.76
N ALA A 267 -6.69 -4.39 -2.39
CA ALA A 267 -5.76 -3.88 -1.39
C ALA A 267 -6.07 -4.47 0.01
N ILE A 268 -7.34 -4.53 0.40
CA ILE A 268 -7.79 -5.12 1.67
C ILE A 268 -7.46 -6.61 1.72
N LEU A 269 -7.75 -7.36 0.67
CA LEU A 269 -7.46 -8.79 0.59
C LEU A 269 -5.95 -9.07 0.62
N ALA A 270 -5.14 -8.24 -0.03
CA ALA A 270 -3.68 -8.36 0.01
C ALA A 270 -3.12 -8.16 1.43
N GLU A 271 -3.62 -7.17 2.17
CA GLU A 271 -3.19 -6.94 3.56
C GLU A 271 -3.65 -8.05 4.50
N GLN A 272 -4.88 -8.56 4.34
CA GLN A 272 -5.36 -9.73 5.10
C GLN A 272 -4.54 -10.99 4.82
N ALA A 273 -4.19 -11.25 3.56
CA ALA A 273 -3.36 -12.39 3.17
C ALA A 273 -1.95 -12.28 3.78
N LYS A 274 -1.37 -11.09 3.78
CA LYS A 274 -0.07 -10.82 4.42
C LYS A 274 -0.13 -11.07 5.93
N GLU A 275 -1.15 -10.57 6.61
CA GLU A 275 -1.34 -10.78 8.05
C GLU A 275 -1.53 -12.27 8.39
N ALA A 276 -2.34 -12.98 7.59
CA ALA A 276 -2.53 -14.43 7.74
C ALA A 276 -1.21 -15.21 7.53
N THR A 277 -0.40 -14.81 6.54
CA THR A 277 0.90 -15.42 6.28
C THR A 277 1.86 -15.23 7.45
N LEU A 278 1.93 -14.02 8.01
CA LEU A 278 2.77 -13.72 9.18
C LEU A 278 2.33 -14.53 10.41
N LYS A 279 1.02 -14.65 10.66
CA LYS A 279 0.49 -15.50 11.73
C LYS A 279 0.86 -16.97 11.53
N MET A 280 0.70 -17.49 10.32
CA MET A 280 1.04 -18.87 10.02
C MET A 280 2.54 -19.15 10.19
N GLN A 281 3.41 -18.21 9.77
CA GLN A 281 4.85 -18.31 9.99
C GLN A 281 5.19 -18.34 11.48
N ALA A 282 4.59 -17.47 12.28
CA ALA A 282 4.78 -17.43 13.74
C ALA A 282 4.31 -18.74 14.41
N GLU A 283 3.17 -19.29 14.01
CA GLU A 283 2.68 -20.59 14.53
C GLU A 283 3.58 -21.76 14.10
N THR A 284 4.05 -21.78 12.85
CA THR A 284 4.96 -22.82 12.35
C THR A 284 6.27 -22.80 13.13
N LEU A 285 6.83 -21.61 13.36
CA LEU A 285 8.01 -21.45 14.17
C LEU A 285 7.77 -21.97 15.61
N ARG A 286 6.67 -21.55 16.25
CA ARG A 286 6.30 -22.00 17.59
C ARG A 286 6.17 -23.52 17.70
N ASN A 287 5.53 -24.16 16.72
CA ASN A 287 5.35 -25.62 16.71
C ASN A 287 6.69 -26.37 16.50
N SER A 288 7.55 -25.86 15.62
CA SER A 288 8.91 -26.39 15.43
C SER A 288 9.72 -26.33 16.73
N LEU A 289 9.60 -25.18 17.45
CA LEU A 289 10.25 -24.97 18.76
C LEU A 289 9.79 -25.99 19.79
N LEU A 290 8.47 -26.17 19.95
CA LEU A 290 7.90 -27.13 20.91
C LEU A 290 8.34 -28.58 20.58
N SER A 291 8.44 -28.93 19.31
CA SER A 291 8.92 -30.24 18.86
C SER A 291 10.39 -30.46 19.23
N SER A 292 11.26 -29.49 18.96
CA SER A 292 12.69 -29.55 19.32
C SER A 292 12.90 -29.66 20.82
N ILE A 293 12.22 -28.81 21.62
CA ILE A 293 12.27 -28.86 23.07
C ILE A 293 11.82 -30.23 23.60
N SER A 294 10.74 -30.78 23.07
CA SER A 294 10.21 -32.09 23.48
C SER A 294 11.21 -33.21 23.21
N HIS A 295 11.91 -33.16 22.06
CA HIS A 295 12.94 -34.10 21.72
C HIS A 295 14.14 -34.01 22.70
N ASP A 296 14.62 -32.78 22.97
CA ASP A 296 15.79 -32.54 23.81
C ASP A 296 15.54 -32.76 25.30
N LEU A 297 14.27 -32.77 25.73
CA LEU A 297 13.89 -33.21 27.07
C LEU A 297 13.73 -34.72 27.18
N ARG A 298 13.29 -35.40 26.12
CA ARG A 298 13.03 -36.85 26.12
C ARG A 298 14.29 -37.66 26.28
N THR A 299 15.39 -37.26 25.64
CA THR A 299 16.68 -37.99 25.65
C THR A 299 17.28 -38.08 27.06
N PRO A 300 17.51 -36.99 27.82
CA PRO A 300 18.01 -37.06 29.18
C PRO A 300 17.06 -37.80 30.13
N LEU A 301 15.74 -37.61 29.95
CA LEU A 301 14.73 -38.30 30.74
C LEU A 301 14.79 -39.81 30.54
N ALA A 302 14.95 -40.29 29.30
CA ALA A 302 15.14 -41.71 29.00
C ALA A 302 16.41 -42.30 29.64
N THR A 303 17.50 -41.52 29.66
CA THR A 303 18.74 -41.92 30.32
C THR A 303 18.56 -42.03 31.85
N ILE A 304 17.89 -41.06 32.48
CA ILE A 304 17.55 -41.07 33.92
C ILE A 304 16.72 -42.31 34.26
N VAL A 305 15.63 -42.54 33.51
CA VAL A 305 14.72 -43.65 33.73
C VAL A 305 15.45 -45.00 33.54
N GLY A 306 16.26 -45.12 32.46
CA GLY A 306 17.02 -46.34 32.20
C GLY A 306 18.07 -46.61 33.29
N ALA A 307 18.82 -45.60 33.74
CA ALA A 307 19.79 -45.76 34.82
C ALA A 307 19.14 -46.09 36.17
N ALA A 308 18.00 -45.48 36.47
CA ALA A 308 17.22 -45.75 37.68
C ALA A 308 16.61 -47.17 37.66
N SER A 309 16.03 -47.60 36.54
CA SER A 309 15.50 -48.94 36.36
C SER A 309 16.58 -50.01 36.50
N THR A 310 17.80 -49.75 35.95
CA THR A 310 18.94 -50.67 36.11
C THR A 310 19.38 -50.78 37.57
N LEU A 311 19.39 -49.67 38.31
CA LEU A 311 19.71 -49.67 39.75
C LEU A 311 18.69 -50.43 40.58
N GLU A 312 17.39 -50.41 40.17
CA GLU A 312 16.29 -51.07 40.86
C GLU A 312 16.28 -52.60 40.58
N THR A 313 16.55 -52.99 39.32
CA THR A 313 16.33 -54.36 38.87
C THR A 313 17.53 -55.29 39.04
N ASP A 314 18.78 -54.74 38.95
CA ASP A 314 19.97 -55.56 38.98
C ASP A 314 20.66 -55.52 40.34
N GLY A 315 20.29 -56.41 41.24
CA GLY A 315 20.87 -56.56 42.59
C GLY A 315 22.35 -57.00 42.61
N ARG A 316 22.99 -57.33 41.46
CA ARG A 316 24.38 -57.81 41.36
C ARG A 316 25.36 -56.72 40.90
N LEU A 317 24.92 -55.48 40.79
CA LEU A 317 25.78 -54.37 40.40
C LEU A 317 26.91 -54.14 41.41
N SER A 318 28.15 -53.93 40.88
CA SER A 318 29.27 -53.51 41.70
C SER A 318 29.02 -52.09 42.25
N GLU A 319 29.60 -51.77 43.41
CA GLU A 319 29.50 -50.42 43.97
C GLU A 319 30.04 -49.32 43.03
N SER A 320 31.02 -49.64 42.18
CA SER A 320 31.52 -48.73 41.17
C SER A 320 30.52 -48.51 40.03
N SER A 321 29.75 -49.51 39.65
CA SER A 321 28.69 -49.41 38.64
C SER A 321 27.48 -48.63 39.16
N LYS A 322 27.05 -48.88 40.41
CA LYS A 322 26.01 -48.11 41.09
C LYS A 322 26.37 -46.61 41.14
N ARG A 323 27.62 -46.32 41.50
CA ARG A 323 28.13 -44.94 41.56
C ARG A 323 28.10 -44.26 40.18
N LYS A 324 28.48 -44.96 39.12
CA LYS A 324 28.41 -44.45 37.75
C LYS A 324 26.98 -44.14 37.33
N LEU A 325 26.02 -45.01 37.62
CA LEU A 325 24.60 -44.79 37.31
C LEU A 325 24.02 -43.61 38.09
N VAL A 326 24.32 -43.50 39.37
CA VAL A 326 23.90 -42.35 40.19
C VAL A 326 24.51 -41.04 39.67
N CYS A 327 25.77 -41.03 39.29
CA CYS A 327 26.40 -39.86 38.65
C CYS A 327 25.70 -39.49 37.34
N ALA A 328 25.38 -40.47 36.46
CA ALA A 328 24.70 -40.24 35.21
C ALA A 328 23.29 -39.65 35.44
N ILE A 329 22.53 -40.16 36.42
CA ILE A 329 21.23 -39.59 36.80
C ILE A 329 21.37 -38.13 37.24
N SER A 330 22.35 -37.83 38.11
CA SER A 330 22.58 -36.50 38.61
C SER A 330 23.00 -35.51 37.51
N GLU A 331 23.88 -35.93 36.60
CA GLU A 331 24.32 -35.12 35.48
C GLU A 331 23.18 -34.79 34.51
N GLU A 332 22.34 -35.79 34.15
CA GLU A 332 21.23 -35.56 33.25
C GLU A 332 20.09 -34.73 33.89
N ALA A 333 19.84 -34.92 35.19
CA ALA A 333 18.91 -34.08 35.95
C ALA A 333 19.36 -32.62 35.99
N GLN A 334 20.67 -32.38 36.21
CA GLN A 334 21.24 -31.03 36.17
C GLN A 334 21.11 -30.41 34.76
N ARG A 335 21.37 -31.21 33.71
CA ARG A 335 21.23 -30.77 32.31
C ARG A 335 19.79 -30.37 31.98
N MET A 336 18.79 -31.12 32.45
CA MET A 336 17.37 -30.77 32.32
C MET A 336 17.02 -29.48 33.06
N SER A 337 17.53 -29.29 34.27
CA SER A 337 17.31 -28.06 35.05
C SER A 337 17.89 -26.83 34.32
N ASP A 338 19.09 -26.94 33.77
CA ASP A 338 19.71 -25.88 32.99
C ASP A 338 18.91 -25.56 31.72
N LEU A 339 18.40 -26.59 31.03
CA LEU A 339 17.55 -26.43 29.83
C LEU A 339 16.24 -25.72 30.15
N THR A 340 15.52 -26.14 31.20
CA THR A 340 14.28 -25.50 31.62
C THR A 340 14.48 -24.04 32.02
N THR A 341 15.58 -23.74 32.71
CA THR A 341 15.96 -22.37 33.08
C THR A 341 16.18 -21.49 31.83
N LYS A 342 16.87 -22.02 30.81
CA LYS A 342 17.09 -21.31 29.54
C LYS A 342 15.77 -21.05 28.79
N ILE A 343 14.85 -22.03 28.76
CA ILE A 343 13.54 -21.90 28.11
C ILE A 343 12.70 -20.83 28.83
N LEU A 344 12.66 -20.84 30.18
CA LEU A 344 11.93 -19.87 30.96
C LEU A 344 12.50 -18.45 30.81
N ALA A 345 13.82 -18.31 30.78
CA ALA A 345 14.48 -17.04 30.53
C ALA A 345 14.09 -16.48 29.14
N MET A 346 14.10 -17.35 28.12
CA MET A 346 13.70 -16.98 26.77
C MET A 346 12.22 -16.55 26.69
N ALA A 347 11.31 -17.29 27.33
CA ALA A 347 9.89 -16.97 27.35
C ALA A 347 9.61 -15.59 28.00
N ARG A 348 10.31 -15.26 29.10
CA ARG A 348 10.20 -13.95 29.74
C ARG A 348 10.74 -12.81 28.88
N LEU A 349 11.88 -13.04 28.19
CA LEU A 349 12.45 -12.09 27.25
C LEU A 349 11.51 -11.80 26.07
N GLU A 350 10.85 -12.83 25.55
CA GLU A 350 9.87 -12.68 24.45
C GLU A 350 8.60 -11.93 24.85
N ALA A 351 8.14 -12.12 26.07
CA ALA A 351 6.97 -11.41 26.59
C ALA A 351 7.22 -9.91 26.85
N GLY A 352 8.48 -9.45 26.72
CA GLY A 352 8.85 -8.07 27.05
C GLY A 352 8.74 -7.75 28.55
N GLU A 353 8.59 -8.79 29.38
CA GLU A 353 8.36 -8.66 30.84
C GLU A 353 9.67 -8.56 31.65
N VAL A 354 10.81 -8.43 30.99
CA VAL A 354 12.10 -8.34 31.71
C VAL A 354 12.26 -6.94 32.30
N VAL A 355 11.86 -6.81 33.55
CA VAL A 355 12.24 -5.66 34.37
C VAL A 355 13.67 -5.89 34.86
N LEU A 356 14.62 -5.14 34.27
CA LEU A 356 16.03 -5.23 34.64
C LEU A 356 16.23 -4.67 36.07
N ASN A 357 16.81 -5.45 36.96
CA ASN A 357 17.28 -4.99 38.26
C ASN A 357 18.69 -4.40 38.14
N ARG A 358 18.78 -3.19 37.55
CA ARG A 358 20.06 -2.51 37.33
C ARG A 358 20.65 -1.95 38.60
N GLN A 359 21.89 -2.27 38.88
CA GLN A 359 22.69 -1.74 39.96
C GLN A 359 24.11 -1.45 39.49
N TRP A 360 24.87 -0.69 40.25
CA TRP A 360 26.24 -0.36 39.92
C TRP A 360 27.18 -1.49 40.31
N TYR A 361 27.89 -2.06 39.34
CA TYR A 361 28.88 -3.13 39.55
C TYR A 361 30.19 -2.80 38.83
N ALA A 362 31.27 -3.28 39.40
CA ALA A 362 32.56 -3.33 38.72
C ALA A 362 32.51 -4.49 37.71
N PRO A 363 32.95 -4.30 36.45
CA PRO A 363 33.01 -5.38 35.45
C PRO A 363 33.79 -6.60 35.94
N GLU A 364 34.84 -6.39 36.71
CA GLU A 364 35.69 -7.44 37.30
C GLU A 364 34.91 -8.37 38.24
N GLU A 365 33.96 -7.85 39.00
CA GLU A 365 33.13 -8.64 39.93
C GLU A 365 32.23 -9.60 39.16
N ILE A 366 31.63 -9.13 38.03
CA ILE A 366 30.73 -9.93 37.20
C ILE A 366 31.52 -11.02 36.50
N ILE A 367 32.69 -10.69 35.91
CA ILE A 367 33.59 -11.65 35.26
C ILE A 367 34.10 -12.68 36.28
N GLY A 368 34.58 -12.21 37.45
CA GLY A 368 35.06 -13.11 38.52
C GLY A 368 33.96 -14.05 39.01
N SER A 369 32.71 -13.58 39.09
CA SER A 369 31.58 -14.41 39.47
C SER A 369 31.22 -15.45 38.41
N ALA A 370 31.27 -15.11 37.11
CA ALA A 370 31.08 -16.04 36.00
C ALA A 370 32.15 -17.14 36.00
N LEU A 371 33.42 -16.75 36.20
CA LEU A 371 34.56 -17.69 36.24
C LEU A 371 34.46 -18.64 37.44
N ARG A 372 34.12 -18.15 38.62
CA ARG A 372 33.90 -19.00 39.81
C ARG A 372 32.80 -20.04 39.59
N ARG A 373 31.73 -19.68 38.89
CA ARG A 373 30.64 -20.63 38.59
C ARG A 373 31.04 -21.73 37.64
N LEU A 374 32.00 -21.46 36.75
CA LEU A 374 32.52 -22.42 35.80
C LEU A 374 33.83 -23.09 36.25
N ASP A 375 34.36 -22.84 37.46
CA ASP A 375 35.65 -23.30 37.96
C ASP A 375 35.86 -24.82 37.77
N LYS A 376 34.86 -25.63 38.15
CA LYS A 376 34.91 -27.08 38.02
C LYS A 376 35.04 -27.54 36.56
N LYS A 377 34.42 -26.83 35.63
CA LYS A 377 34.36 -27.18 34.20
C LYS A 377 35.61 -26.68 33.46
N LEU A 378 36.07 -25.50 33.79
CA LEU A 378 37.19 -24.83 33.16
C LEU A 378 38.54 -25.12 33.86
N LYS A 379 38.60 -26.05 34.81
CA LYS A 379 39.78 -26.34 35.65
C LYS A 379 41.04 -26.69 34.84
N THR A 380 40.87 -27.28 33.67
CA THR A 380 41.96 -27.67 32.76
C THR A 380 42.25 -26.63 31.67
N ARG A 381 41.49 -25.52 31.64
CA ARG A 381 41.61 -24.45 30.65
C ARG A 381 42.38 -23.27 31.19
N LYS A 382 43.31 -22.75 30.44
CA LYS A 382 43.95 -21.47 30.73
C LYS A 382 43.01 -20.34 30.31
N ILE A 383 42.68 -19.43 31.21
CA ILE A 383 41.86 -18.24 30.91
C ILE A 383 42.76 -17.03 31.09
N ASN A 384 42.90 -16.23 30.05
CA ASN A 384 43.62 -14.97 30.08
C ASN A 384 42.59 -13.83 30.22
N VAL A 385 42.68 -13.07 31.28
CA VAL A 385 41.80 -11.92 31.50
C VAL A 385 42.63 -10.65 31.38
N GLN A 386 42.29 -9.79 30.45
CA GLN A 386 42.89 -8.48 30.25
C GLN A 386 41.84 -7.42 30.50
N ILE A 387 42.07 -6.57 31.46
CA ILE A 387 41.17 -5.53 31.90
C ILE A 387 41.90 -4.18 31.80
N ALA A 388 41.31 -3.19 31.17
CA ALA A 388 41.89 -1.85 31.06
C ALA A 388 41.93 -1.15 32.44
N ASP A 389 43.00 -0.41 32.70
CA ASP A 389 43.30 0.21 34.03
C ASP A 389 42.28 1.31 34.43
N SER A 390 41.41 1.77 33.53
CA SER A 390 40.47 2.90 33.78
C SER A 390 39.01 2.48 33.59
N LEU A 391 38.60 1.34 34.18
CA LEU A 391 37.17 0.97 34.11
C LEU A 391 36.34 1.70 35.15
N THR A 392 35.19 2.21 34.71
CA THR A 392 34.17 2.77 35.57
C THR A 392 33.10 1.73 35.91
N LEU A 393 32.40 1.95 37.05
CA LEU A 393 31.22 1.13 37.37
C LEU A 393 30.19 1.17 36.25
N ILE A 394 29.53 0.05 36.02
CA ILE A 394 28.47 -0.08 35.02
C ILE A 394 27.12 -0.30 35.67
N HIS A 395 26.06 0.28 35.09
CA HIS A 395 24.69 0.19 35.64
C HIS A 395 23.92 -0.91 34.90
N VAL A 396 23.98 -2.13 35.42
CA VAL A 396 23.50 -3.36 34.76
C VAL A 396 22.81 -4.30 35.74
N ASP A 397 22.06 -5.25 35.23
CA ASP A 397 21.62 -6.44 35.96
C ASP A 397 22.77 -7.48 35.92
N ALA A 398 23.49 -7.57 37.04
CA ALA A 398 24.66 -8.42 37.16
C ALA A 398 24.34 -9.91 36.96
N VAL A 399 23.15 -10.37 37.35
CA VAL A 399 22.73 -11.78 37.20
C VAL A 399 22.55 -12.13 35.74
N LEU A 400 21.90 -11.28 34.99
CA LEU A 400 21.68 -11.48 33.55
C LEU A 400 22.98 -11.34 32.76
N LEU A 401 23.83 -10.36 33.09
CA LEU A 401 25.10 -10.19 32.41
C LEU A 401 26.09 -11.35 32.73
N GLN A 402 26.08 -11.84 33.97
CA GLN A 402 26.80 -13.07 34.34
C GLN A 402 26.34 -14.25 33.50
N GLN A 403 25.05 -14.40 33.25
CA GLN A 403 24.49 -15.45 32.39
C GLN A 403 25.03 -15.35 30.94
N VAL A 404 25.15 -14.13 30.38
CA VAL A 404 25.77 -13.90 29.07
C VAL A 404 27.21 -14.44 29.08
N LEU A 405 28.03 -14.04 30.06
CA LEU A 405 29.41 -14.48 30.15
C LEU A 405 29.54 -16.01 30.30
N ILE A 406 28.69 -16.62 31.14
CA ILE A 406 28.67 -18.09 31.28
C ILE A 406 28.34 -18.76 29.95
N ASN A 407 27.35 -18.27 29.21
CA ASN A 407 27.01 -18.85 27.90
C ASN A 407 28.14 -18.69 26.87
N LEU A 408 28.84 -17.55 26.83
CA LEU A 408 29.95 -17.31 25.92
C LEU A 408 31.18 -18.17 26.29
N LEU A 409 31.52 -18.28 27.58
CA LEU A 409 32.61 -19.10 28.06
C LEU A 409 32.35 -20.61 27.86
N ASP A 410 31.08 -21.03 28.04
CA ASP A 410 30.68 -22.42 27.78
C ASP A 410 30.81 -22.77 26.30
N ASN A 411 30.44 -21.83 25.41
CA ASN A 411 30.66 -21.99 23.98
C ASN A 411 32.15 -22.02 23.62
N ALA A 412 32.94 -21.09 24.17
CA ALA A 412 34.39 -21.07 23.95
C ALA A 412 35.08 -22.37 24.38
N ASP A 413 34.68 -22.94 25.51
CA ASP A 413 35.19 -24.24 25.97
C ASP A 413 34.79 -25.39 25.05
N LYS A 414 33.56 -25.38 24.60
CA LYS A 414 32.96 -26.43 23.79
C LYS A 414 33.54 -26.49 22.35
N TYR A 415 33.81 -25.34 21.76
CA TYR A 415 34.23 -25.25 20.35
C TYR A 415 35.73 -25.04 20.14
N SER A 416 36.48 -24.80 21.19
CA SER A 416 37.96 -24.75 21.15
C SER A 416 38.60 -26.11 21.39
N PRO A 417 39.68 -26.43 20.69
CA PRO A 417 40.51 -27.61 21.00
C PRO A 417 40.98 -27.62 22.47
N ALA A 418 41.07 -28.79 23.06
CA ALA A 418 41.56 -28.94 24.44
C ALA A 418 42.95 -28.34 24.61
N GLY A 419 43.22 -27.65 25.72
CA GLY A 419 44.52 -27.06 26.04
C GLY A 419 44.80 -25.67 25.50
N LEU A 420 44.01 -25.16 24.56
CA LEU A 420 44.13 -23.77 24.08
C LEU A 420 43.43 -22.79 25.04
N PRO A 421 43.96 -21.57 25.21
CA PRO A 421 43.39 -20.62 26.16
C PRO A 421 42.04 -20.01 25.66
N ILE A 422 41.29 -19.44 26.60
CA ILE A 422 40.15 -18.54 26.31
C ILE A 422 40.59 -17.15 26.76
N ASP A 423 40.44 -16.17 25.89
CA ASP A 423 40.84 -14.80 26.15
C ASP A 423 39.60 -13.94 26.46
N ILE A 424 39.61 -13.22 27.56
CA ILE A 424 38.60 -12.24 27.95
C ILE A 424 39.27 -10.86 27.93
N THR A 425 38.77 -9.94 27.14
CA THR A 425 39.28 -8.56 27.09
C THR A 425 38.15 -7.59 27.44
N VAL A 426 38.44 -6.66 28.35
CA VAL A 426 37.53 -5.60 28.76
C VAL A 426 38.16 -4.26 28.46
N ALA A 427 37.48 -3.42 27.68
CA ALA A 427 37.99 -2.12 27.28
C ALA A 427 36.88 -1.07 27.28
N THR A 428 37.22 0.17 27.57
CA THR A 428 36.36 1.32 27.41
C THR A 428 36.38 1.80 25.97
N THR A 429 35.23 2.02 25.37
CA THR A 429 35.08 2.57 24.03
C THR A 429 34.35 3.92 24.09
N PRO A 430 34.39 4.74 23.05
CA PRO A 430 33.62 5.99 23.01
C PRO A 430 32.11 5.80 23.18
N SER A 431 31.60 4.60 22.86
CA SER A 431 30.17 4.24 22.97
C SER A 431 29.81 3.54 24.29
N GLY A 432 30.79 3.23 25.16
CA GLY A 432 30.56 2.55 26.42
C GLY A 432 31.61 1.51 26.78
N LEU A 433 31.20 0.40 27.41
CA LEU A 433 32.05 -0.71 27.78
C LEU A 433 31.98 -1.82 26.71
N SER A 434 33.13 -2.34 26.31
CA SER A 434 33.26 -3.52 25.45
C SER A 434 33.81 -4.68 26.25
N ILE A 435 33.12 -5.84 26.21
CA ILE A 435 33.63 -7.12 26.74
C ILE A 435 33.72 -8.09 25.59
N THR A 436 34.92 -8.64 25.38
CA THR A 436 35.16 -9.61 24.31
C THR A 436 35.56 -10.95 24.93
N VAL A 437 34.88 -12.02 24.51
CA VAL A 437 35.27 -13.41 24.83
C VAL A 437 35.70 -14.06 23.53
N ALA A 438 36.96 -14.45 23.47
CA ALA A 438 37.58 -14.98 22.26
C ALA A 438 38.10 -16.42 22.50
N ASP A 439 37.77 -17.30 21.58
CA ASP A 439 38.20 -18.68 21.54
C ASP A 439 39.30 -18.94 20.46
N HIS A 440 39.81 -20.14 20.43
CA HIS A 440 40.81 -20.63 19.45
C HIS A 440 40.26 -21.82 18.66
N GLY A 441 38.95 -21.83 18.39
CA GLY A 441 38.30 -22.88 17.62
C GLY A 441 38.43 -22.68 16.11
N GLN A 442 37.51 -23.28 15.37
CA GLN A 442 37.48 -23.19 13.90
C GLN A 442 36.91 -21.88 13.37
N GLY A 443 36.37 -21.00 14.24
CA GLY A 443 35.68 -19.79 13.84
C GLY A 443 34.28 -20.05 13.32
N ILE A 444 33.65 -19.01 12.77
CA ILE A 444 32.28 -19.01 12.24
C ILE A 444 32.33 -18.51 10.80
N PRO A 445 31.74 -19.22 9.81
CA PRO A 445 31.65 -18.75 8.44
C PRO A 445 31.01 -17.34 8.37
N GLU A 446 31.54 -16.49 7.49
CA GLU A 446 31.11 -15.06 7.43
C GLU A 446 29.63 -14.90 7.16
N ASP A 447 29.05 -15.73 6.30
CA ASP A 447 27.63 -15.77 5.97
C ASP A 447 26.75 -16.20 7.15
N LEU A 448 27.29 -16.84 8.17
CA LEU A 448 26.57 -17.31 9.35
C LEU A 448 26.77 -16.45 10.60
N GLN A 449 27.65 -15.44 10.58
CA GLN A 449 27.98 -14.63 11.76
C GLN A 449 26.78 -13.84 12.32
N GLN A 450 25.82 -13.47 11.49
CA GLN A 450 24.56 -12.85 11.96
C GLN A 450 23.56 -13.90 12.42
N THR A 451 23.49 -15.01 11.71
CA THR A 451 22.50 -16.07 11.92
C THR A 451 22.79 -16.92 13.17
N VAL A 452 24.05 -16.96 13.67
CA VAL A 452 24.40 -17.71 14.90
C VAL A 452 23.68 -17.22 16.15
N PHE A 453 23.15 -16.01 16.13
CA PHE A 453 22.34 -15.46 17.22
C PHE A 453 20.85 -15.77 17.07
N ASP A 454 20.44 -16.37 15.95
CA ASP A 454 19.05 -16.76 15.76
C ASP A 454 18.70 -17.93 16.68
N LYS A 455 17.44 -17.96 17.10
CA LYS A 455 16.94 -18.97 18.00
C LYS A 455 17.05 -20.34 17.37
N PHE A 456 17.60 -21.31 18.13
CA PHE A 456 17.77 -22.72 17.72
C PHE A 456 18.73 -22.95 16.55
N PHE A 457 19.44 -21.91 16.12
CA PHE A 457 20.42 -22.05 15.06
C PHE A 457 21.63 -22.83 15.53
N ARG A 458 22.09 -23.77 14.69
CA ARG A 458 23.29 -24.58 14.90
C ARG A 458 24.01 -24.77 13.57
N ILE A 459 25.31 -24.52 13.52
CA ILE A 459 26.14 -24.69 12.30
C ILE A 459 26.15 -26.16 11.86
N HIS A 460 26.16 -27.11 12.81
CA HIS A 460 26.12 -28.56 12.55
C HIS A 460 25.00 -29.19 13.35
N ALA A 461 23.85 -29.43 12.72
CA ALA A 461 22.67 -30.01 13.38
C ALA A 461 22.89 -31.44 13.90
N GLU A 462 23.77 -32.20 13.26
CA GLU A 462 24.03 -33.62 13.53
C GLU A 462 25.25 -33.90 14.44
N SER A 463 25.97 -32.87 14.91
CA SER A 463 27.11 -33.10 15.78
C SER A 463 26.67 -33.63 17.15
N ALA A 464 27.36 -34.63 17.68
CA ALA A 464 27.18 -35.25 19.00
C ALA A 464 27.32 -34.26 20.18
N GLN A 465 27.67 -33.00 19.90
CA GLN A 465 27.81 -31.94 20.91
C GLN A 465 26.42 -31.40 21.28
N SER A 466 25.99 -31.67 22.50
CA SER A 466 24.70 -31.28 23.09
C SER A 466 24.51 -29.76 23.14
N GLY A 467 23.34 -29.27 22.68
CA GLY A 467 22.93 -27.89 22.90
C GLY A 467 21.75 -27.49 22.01
N VAL A 468 20.76 -26.83 22.59
CA VAL A 468 19.46 -26.45 21.98
C VAL A 468 19.55 -25.24 21.02
N GLY A 469 20.71 -24.61 20.90
CA GLY A 469 20.87 -23.39 20.08
C GLY A 469 20.23 -22.14 20.69
N LEU A 470 19.96 -22.12 22.00
CA LEU A 470 19.37 -20.97 22.71
C LEU A 470 20.40 -20.06 23.37
N GLY A 471 21.64 -20.50 23.57
CA GLY A 471 22.63 -19.74 24.35
C GLY A 471 22.94 -18.37 23.77
N LEU A 472 23.26 -18.29 22.48
CA LEU A 472 23.61 -17.02 21.81
C LEU A 472 22.40 -16.10 21.60
N SER A 473 21.21 -16.63 21.33
CA SER A 473 20.00 -15.83 21.22
C SER A 473 19.60 -15.21 22.57
N ILE A 474 19.81 -15.93 23.68
CA ILE A 474 19.63 -15.38 25.05
C ILE A 474 20.67 -14.29 25.31
N CYS A 475 21.94 -14.48 24.89
CA CYS A 475 22.97 -13.45 25.01
C CYS A 475 22.57 -12.16 24.31
N ARG A 476 22.11 -12.24 23.05
CA ARG A 476 21.63 -11.09 22.27
C ARG A 476 20.48 -10.41 22.97
N ALA A 477 19.45 -11.14 23.37
CA ALA A 477 18.27 -10.56 24.01
C ALA A 477 18.61 -9.87 25.36
N ILE A 478 19.51 -10.43 26.17
CA ILE A 478 19.96 -9.81 27.42
C ILE A 478 20.75 -8.52 27.13
N VAL A 479 21.66 -8.53 26.17
CA VAL A 479 22.49 -7.37 25.82
C VAL A 479 21.62 -6.25 25.24
N GLU A 480 20.68 -6.57 24.35
CA GLU A 480 19.70 -5.62 23.79
C GLU A 480 18.79 -5.04 24.88
N ALA A 481 18.33 -5.84 25.85
CA ALA A 481 17.57 -5.34 26.99
C ALA A 481 18.37 -4.34 27.83
N HIS A 482 19.69 -4.44 27.87
CA HIS A 482 20.58 -3.45 28.49
C HIS A 482 20.86 -2.23 27.59
N GLY A 483 20.33 -2.19 26.36
CA GLY A 483 20.56 -1.13 25.37
C GLY A 483 21.89 -1.28 24.64
N GLY A 484 22.52 -2.46 24.71
CA GLY A 484 23.76 -2.80 24.06
C GLY A 484 23.60 -3.58 22.75
N ASP A 485 24.72 -4.01 22.19
CA ASP A 485 24.78 -4.87 21.03
C ASP A 485 25.81 -6.00 21.22
N ILE A 486 25.61 -7.13 20.55
CA ILE A 486 26.54 -8.26 20.56
C ILE A 486 26.84 -8.72 19.13
N GLN A 487 28.12 -8.84 18.82
CA GLN A 487 28.62 -9.23 17.51
C GLN A 487 29.63 -10.35 17.64
N VAL A 488 29.87 -11.08 16.55
CA VAL A 488 30.92 -12.05 16.44
C VAL A 488 31.82 -11.79 15.24
N THR A 489 33.11 -11.97 15.40
CA THR A 489 34.12 -11.85 14.34
C THR A 489 35.09 -13.01 14.45
N ASN A 490 35.74 -13.38 13.34
CA ASN A 490 36.82 -14.37 13.37
C ASN A 490 38.14 -13.69 13.71
N ARG A 491 38.98 -14.43 14.46
CA ARG A 491 40.34 -13.99 14.79
C ARG A 491 41.32 -14.27 13.64
N SER A 492 42.31 -13.43 13.45
CA SER A 492 43.37 -13.60 12.45
C SER A 492 44.20 -14.88 12.61
N GLY A 493 44.17 -15.52 13.78
CA GLY A 493 44.84 -16.76 14.09
C GLY A 493 43.96 -18.00 14.21
N GLY A 494 42.67 -17.90 13.80
CA GLY A 494 41.63 -18.91 14.01
C GLY A 494 40.88 -18.73 15.33
N GLY A 495 39.61 -19.14 15.34
CA GLY A 495 38.68 -18.98 16.44
C GLY A 495 37.70 -17.83 16.24
N ALA A 496 36.69 -17.77 17.11
CA ALA A 496 35.68 -16.74 17.14
C ALA A 496 35.88 -15.78 18.32
N ALA A 497 35.57 -14.49 18.11
CA ALA A 497 35.56 -13.47 19.13
C ALA A 497 34.17 -12.88 19.25
N PHE A 498 33.49 -13.13 20.35
CA PHE A 498 32.18 -12.54 20.67
C PHE A 498 32.38 -11.25 21.45
N GLN A 499 31.98 -10.15 20.87
CA GLN A 499 32.11 -8.80 21.46
C GLN A 499 30.74 -8.29 21.82
N LEU A 500 30.53 -7.99 23.08
CA LEU A 500 29.36 -7.27 23.57
C LEU A 500 29.72 -5.83 23.91
N GLN A 501 28.86 -4.91 23.49
CA GLN A 501 28.99 -3.48 23.76
C GLN A 501 27.84 -3.03 24.63
N LEU A 502 28.13 -2.40 25.78
CA LEU A 502 27.15 -1.90 26.72
C LEU A 502 27.28 -0.38 26.82
N PRO A 503 26.19 0.38 26.64
CA PRO A 503 26.26 1.84 26.75
C PRO A 503 26.46 2.25 28.22
N VAL A 504 27.35 3.20 28.44
CA VAL A 504 27.50 3.86 29.74
C VAL A 504 26.58 5.09 29.76
N LEU A 505 25.34 4.90 30.19
CA LEU A 505 24.27 5.92 30.11
C LEU A 505 24.26 6.92 31.29
N GLN A 506 25.01 6.66 32.35
CA GLN A 506 25.01 7.48 33.58
C GLN A 506 26.42 7.60 34.14
N SER A 507 26.70 8.71 34.81
CA SER A 507 27.93 8.84 35.59
C SER A 507 27.79 8.01 36.90
N PRO A 508 28.80 7.22 37.26
CA PRO A 508 28.77 6.46 38.53
C PRO A 508 28.63 7.40 39.73
N PRO A 509 27.99 6.95 40.81
CA PRO A 509 27.94 7.73 42.02
C PRO A 509 29.37 8.00 42.52
N THR A 510 29.65 9.24 42.89
CA THR A 510 30.92 9.62 43.50
C THR A 510 31.05 8.89 44.82
N ILE A 511 31.96 7.91 44.93
CA ILE A 511 32.28 7.28 46.21
C ILE A 511 33.10 8.32 46.95
N ALA A 512 32.50 8.91 48.00
CA ALA A 512 33.27 9.73 48.94
C ALA A 512 34.33 8.82 49.58
N SER A 513 35.60 9.09 49.29
CA SER A 513 36.72 8.45 49.97
C SER A 513 36.66 8.90 51.44
N GLU A 514 36.29 7.98 52.36
CA GLU A 514 36.54 8.14 53.79
C GLU A 514 38.05 8.09 54.09
#